data_dec8edd13c3c65b4c216cfcd2901b146
#
_entry.id   dec8edd13c3c65b4c216cfcd2901b146
#
_cell.length_a   1.000
_cell.length_b   1.000
_cell.length_c   1.000
_cell.angle_alpha   90.00
_cell.angle_beta   90.00
_cell.angle_gamma   90.00
#
_symmetry.space_group_name_H-M   'P 1'
#
loop_
_entity.id
_entity.type
_entity.pdbx_description
1 polymer ?
#
loop_
_entity_poly.entity_id
_entity_poly.type
_entity_poly.pdbx_seq_one_letter_code
_entity_poly.pdbx_strand_id
1 'polypeptide(L)'
;KPCGRIGEDLAALLYTSGSTGTPKGVMLSHRNLVAGTRIVRTYLGINSSDRILSVLPFSFDYGLNQLLTAIEQGATLYLCQFQFGDEIVKALDEYLITGLAGVPTIWAILTRLAPSLRKTPLPHLRYITNSGGAVPTETVRRLRELLPSTRIFLMYGLTEAFRSTYLPPEELDRRPNSIGRAIPETQIFALRDDGQRARPGEPG
;
A
#
# COMPACT_ATOMS: atom_id res chain seq x y z
N LYS A 1 23.42 20.14 -13.46
CA LYS A 1 23.15 21.40 -12.74
C LYS A 1 22.29 21.04 -11.53
N PRO A 2 22.52 21.63 -10.33
CA PRO A 2 21.62 21.44 -9.21
C PRO A 2 20.21 21.86 -9.64
N CYS A 3 19.21 21.05 -9.34
CA CYS A 3 17.82 21.42 -9.50
C CYS A 3 17.56 22.54 -8.46
N GLY A 4 17.22 23.76 -8.89
CA GLY A 4 16.93 24.88 -7.99
C GLY A 4 15.64 24.73 -7.17
N ARG A 5 15.14 23.48 -6.99
CA ARG A 5 13.95 23.14 -6.23
C ARG A 5 14.28 22.86 -4.78
N ILE A 6 13.38 23.29 -3.89
CA ILE A 6 13.44 23.00 -2.46
C ILE A 6 12.34 22.02 -2.05
N GLY A 7 12.45 21.46 -0.84
CA GLY A 7 11.51 20.45 -0.35
C GLY A 7 10.05 20.92 -0.28
N GLU A 8 9.82 22.18 -0.10
CA GLU A 8 8.49 22.82 -0.01
C GLU A 8 7.85 23.10 -1.36
N ASP A 9 8.62 23.07 -2.45
CA ASP A 9 8.07 23.28 -3.79
C ASP A 9 7.02 22.20 -4.11
N LEU A 10 5.99 22.60 -4.86
CA LEU A 10 4.96 21.68 -5.36
C LEU A 10 5.58 20.64 -6.28
N ALA A 11 5.36 19.37 -5.96
CA ALA A 11 5.86 18.25 -6.75
C ALA A 11 4.76 17.54 -7.53
N ALA A 12 3.56 17.42 -6.95
CA ALA A 12 2.43 16.74 -7.59
C ALA A 12 1.09 17.32 -7.13
N LEU A 13 0.08 17.21 -8.02
CA LEU A 13 -1.33 17.44 -7.71
C LEU A 13 -2.07 16.14 -7.96
N LEU A 14 -2.67 15.57 -6.92
CA LEU A 14 -3.52 14.41 -7.01
C LEU A 14 -4.97 14.80 -6.73
N TYR A 15 -5.87 14.41 -7.63
CA TYR A 15 -7.28 14.74 -7.47
C TYR A 15 -8.02 13.63 -6.74
N THR A 16 -8.81 14.02 -5.73
CA THR A 16 -9.75 13.14 -5.02
C THR A 16 -11.18 13.53 -5.39
N SER A 17 -12.11 12.56 -5.32
CA SER A 17 -13.52 12.79 -5.68
C SER A 17 -14.24 13.80 -4.78
N GLY A 18 -13.67 14.12 -3.62
CA GLY A 18 -14.26 15.04 -2.64
C GLY A 18 -15.62 14.57 -2.10
N SER A 19 -15.85 14.68 -0.81
CA SER A 19 -17.14 14.32 -0.18
C SER A 19 -18.32 15.21 -0.64
N THR A 20 -18.04 16.36 -1.23
CA THR A 20 -19.03 17.33 -1.74
C THR A 20 -19.32 17.19 -3.23
N GLY A 21 -18.78 16.15 -3.89
CA GLY A 21 -18.96 15.92 -5.33
C GLY A 21 -18.05 16.75 -6.26
N THR A 22 -17.40 17.79 -5.74
CA THR A 22 -16.41 18.56 -6.52
C THR A 22 -15.02 17.98 -6.29
N PRO A 23 -14.28 17.60 -7.34
CA PRO A 23 -12.91 17.11 -7.19
C PRO A 23 -12.02 18.13 -6.49
N LYS A 24 -11.21 17.64 -5.55
CA LYS A 24 -10.22 18.46 -4.82
C LYS A 24 -8.81 18.06 -5.22
N GLY A 25 -7.99 19.04 -5.57
CA GLY A 25 -6.57 18.83 -5.87
C GLY A 25 -5.74 18.84 -4.59
N VAL A 26 -5.21 17.70 -4.21
CA VAL A 26 -4.29 17.55 -3.09
C VAL A 26 -2.90 17.97 -3.54
N MET A 27 -2.35 18.98 -2.91
CA MET A 27 -1.02 19.53 -3.20
C MET A 27 0.04 18.75 -2.42
N LEU A 28 0.95 18.09 -3.11
CA LEU A 28 2.04 17.33 -2.51
C LEU A 28 3.37 18.03 -2.83
N SER A 29 4.14 18.35 -1.79
CA SER A 29 5.48 18.89 -1.94
C SER A 29 6.51 17.79 -2.20
N HIS A 30 7.70 18.16 -2.68
CA HIS A 30 8.83 17.24 -2.78
C HIS A 30 9.14 16.58 -1.43
N ARG A 31 9.07 17.33 -0.33
CA ARG A 31 9.26 16.80 1.03
C ARG A 31 8.23 15.72 1.36
N ASN A 32 6.95 15.92 1.05
CA ASN A 32 5.90 14.93 1.32
C ASN A 32 6.19 13.61 0.58
N LEU A 33 6.51 13.70 -0.72
CA LEU A 33 6.77 12.51 -1.53
C LEU A 33 8.00 11.74 -1.04
N VAL A 34 9.10 12.44 -0.77
CA VAL A 34 10.35 11.82 -0.28
C VAL A 34 10.15 11.21 1.12
N ALA A 35 9.47 11.92 2.03
CA ALA A 35 9.18 11.39 3.36
C ALA A 35 8.31 10.12 3.28
N GLY A 36 7.21 10.17 2.51
CA GLY A 36 6.33 9.03 2.32
C GLY A 36 7.05 7.81 1.75
N THR A 37 7.94 8.03 0.77
CA THR A 37 8.74 6.96 0.17
C THR A 37 9.68 6.31 1.20
N ARG A 38 10.42 7.11 1.96
CA ARG A 38 11.34 6.62 3.00
C ARG A 38 10.63 5.85 4.09
N ILE A 39 9.50 6.36 4.56
CA ILE A 39 8.70 5.73 5.60
C ILE A 39 8.20 4.36 5.14
N VAL A 40 7.61 4.29 3.94
CA VAL A 40 7.04 3.04 3.41
C VAL A 40 8.12 1.99 3.22
N ARG A 41 9.27 2.33 2.63
CA ARG A 41 10.36 1.38 2.45
C ARG A 41 10.86 0.79 3.76
N THR A 42 10.86 1.59 4.85
CA THR A 42 11.41 1.18 6.15
C THR A 42 10.62 0.00 6.73
N TYR A 43 9.29 0.09 6.83
CA TYR A 43 8.50 -0.99 7.42
C TYR A 43 8.23 -2.16 6.47
N LEU A 44 8.28 -1.95 5.15
CA LEU A 44 8.19 -3.02 4.16
C LEU A 44 9.53 -3.73 3.93
N GLY A 45 10.65 -3.10 4.30
CA GLY A 45 12.00 -3.61 4.06
C GLY A 45 12.35 -3.67 2.58
N ILE A 46 11.95 -2.65 1.81
CA ILE A 46 12.22 -2.58 0.37
C ILE A 46 13.69 -2.20 0.15
N ASN A 47 14.34 -2.87 -0.80
CA ASN A 47 15.74 -2.67 -1.15
C ASN A 47 15.97 -2.87 -2.66
N SER A 48 17.21 -2.68 -3.11
CA SER A 48 17.58 -2.73 -4.54
C SER A 48 17.39 -4.10 -5.21
N SER A 49 17.30 -5.18 -4.45
CA SER A 49 17.02 -6.51 -5.00
C SER A 49 15.54 -6.79 -5.23
N ASP A 50 14.66 -5.88 -4.79
CA ASP A 50 13.21 -6.07 -4.95
C ASP A 50 12.77 -5.90 -6.40
N ARG A 51 11.76 -6.70 -6.74
CA ARG A 51 11.06 -6.72 -8.02
C ARG A 51 9.59 -6.49 -7.72
N ILE A 52 9.12 -5.27 -7.97
CA ILE A 52 7.79 -4.81 -7.56
C ILE A 52 6.87 -4.86 -8.78
N LEU A 53 5.71 -5.52 -8.65
CA LEU A 53 4.68 -5.48 -9.69
C LEU A 53 3.73 -4.31 -9.45
N SER A 54 3.64 -3.41 -10.41
CA SER A 54 2.74 -2.26 -10.39
C SER A 54 1.51 -2.54 -11.23
N VAL A 55 0.38 -2.71 -10.56
CA VAL A 55 -0.96 -2.92 -11.16
C VAL A 55 -1.89 -1.74 -10.88
N LEU A 56 -1.41 -0.75 -10.14
CA LEU A 56 -2.17 0.45 -9.76
C LEU A 56 -1.72 1.64 -10.61
N PRO A 57 -2.65 2.52 -11.02
CA PRO A 57 -2.31 3.70 -11.81
C PRO A 57 -1.49 4.70 -10.98
N PHE A 58 -0.58 5.43 -11.63
CA PHE A 58 0.23 6.46 -10.97
C PHE A 58 -0.53 7.76 -10.68
N SER A 59 -1.73 7.91 -11.22
CA SER A 59 -2.67 8.97 -10.81
C SER A 59 -3.28 8.74 -9.43
N PHE A 60 -3.11 7.55 -8.87
CA PHE A 60 -3.46 7.19 -7.51
C PHE A 60 -2.19 7.21 -6.64
N ASP A 61 -2.24 7.89 -5.48
CA ASP A 61 -1.10 8.09 -4.58
C ASP A 61 -0.38 6.78 -4.23
N TYR A 62 -1.13 5.71 -4.07
CA TYR A 62 -0.59 4.39 -3.75
C TYR A 62 0.22 3.77 -4.91
N GLY A 63 -0.22 3.93 -6.14
CA GLY A 63 0.54 3.54 -7.33
C GLY A 63 1.78 4.41 -7.52
N LEU A 64 1.63 5.72 -7.36
CA LEU A 64 2.74 6.67 -7.43
C LEU A 64 3.83 6.35 -6.40
N ASN A 65 3.44 5.99 -5.17
CA ASN A 65 4.40 5.62 -4.13
C ASN A 65 5.25 4.40 -4.52
N GLN A 66 4.68 3.39 -5.20
CA GLN A 66 5.45 2.25 -5.68
C GLN A 66 6.56 2.68 -6.65
N LEU A 67 6.23 3.55 -7.61
CA LEU A 67 7.19 4.10 -8.56
C LEU A 67 8.33 4.83 -7.83
N LEU A 68 7.97 5.76 -6.94
CA LEU A 68 8.95 6.57 -6.22
C LEU A 68 9.84 5.72 -5.31
N THR A 69 9.26 4.73 -4.61
CA THR A 69 10.03 3.82 -3.75
C THR A 69 10.97 2.93 -4.56
N ALA A 70 10.53 2.43 -5.71
CA ALA A 70 11.38 1.63 -6.59
C ALA A 70 12.58 2.46 -7.08
N ILE A 71 12.35 3.69 -7.53
CA ILE A 71 13.42 4.60 -7.98
C ILE A 71 14.39 4.91 -6.83
N GLU A 72 13.88 5.29 -5.66
CA GLU A 72 14.72 5.63 -4.50
C GLU A 72 15.63 4.48 -4.08
N GLN A 73 15.12 3.23 -4.15
CA GLN A 73 15.87 2.06 -3.72
C GLN A 73 16.71 1.40 -4.83
N GLY A 74 16.58 1.84 -6.08
CA GLY A 74 17.18 1.14 -7.22
C GLY A 74 16.56 -0.23 -7.44
N ALA A 75 15.32 -0.45 -6.98
CA ALA A 75 14.54 -1.66 -7.20
C ALA A 75 13.98 -1.70 -8.63
N THR A 76 13.61 -2.89 -9.09
CA THR A 76 12.95 -3.03 -10.40
C THR A 76 11.45 -2.89 -10.24
N LEU A 77 10.82 -2.04 -11.08
CA LEU A 77 9.38 -1.90 -11.16
C LEU A 77 8.87 -2.49 -12.48
N TYR A 78 8.00 -3.50 -12.38
CA TYR A 78 7.31 -4.09 -13.53
C TYR A 78 5.92 -3.48 -13.67
N LEU A 79 5.62 -2.89 -14.82
CA LEU A 79 4.31 -2.34 -15.11
C LEU A 79 3.43 -3.44 -15.71
N CYS A 80 2.28 -3.70 -15.10
CA CYS A 80 1.35 -4.72 -15.54
C CYS A 80 -0.05 -4.11 -15.72
N GLN A 81 -0.54 -4.16 -16.96
CA GLN A 81 -1.96 -4.01 -17.25
C GLN A 81 -2.58 -5.40 -17.30
N PHE A 82 -3.74 -5.58 -16.71
CA PHE A 82 -4.42 -6.86 -16.63
C PHE A 82 -5.91 -6.71 -16.87
N GLN A 83 -6.52 -7.73 -17.44
CA GLN A 83 -7.97 -7.90 -17.56
C GLN A 83 -8.46 -9.02 -16.63
N PHE A 84 -7.63 -10.03 -16.42
CA PHE A 84 -7.94 -11.21 -15.60
C PHE A 84 -6.89 -11.42 -14.51
N GLY A 85 -7.31 -11.99 -13.37
CA GLY A 85 -6.42 -12.26 -12.26
C GLY A 85 -5.26 -13.20 -12.57
N ASP A 86 -5.46 -14.15 -13.49
CA ASP A 86 -4.40 -15.08 -13.91
C ASP A 86 -3.23 -14.39 -14.60
N GLU A 87 -3.45 -13.23 -15.22
CA GLU A 87 -2.37 -12.43 -15.81
C GLU A 87 -1.46 -11.83 -14.73
N ILE A 88 -2.05 -11.42 -13.60
CA ILE A 88 -1.27 -10.97 -12.44
C ILE A 88 -0.45 -12.16 -11.90
N VAL A 89 -1.06 -13.33 -11.72
CA VAL A 89 -0.36 -14.52 -11.22
C VAL A 89 0.78 -14.92 -12.14
N LYS A 90 0.55 -14.91 -13.46
CA LYS A 90 1.59 -15.16 -14.45
C LYS A 90 2.75 -14.17 -14.32
N ALA A 91 2.46 -12.88 -14.18
CA ALA A 91 3.51 -11.87 -14.02
C ALA A 91 4.28 -12.04 -12.69
N LEU A 92 3.60 -12.41 -11.59
CA LEU A 92 4.24 -12.71 -10.32
C LEU A 92 5.29 -13.81 -10.43
N ASP A 93 4.98 -14.87 -11.17
CA ASP A 93 5.85 -16.02 -11.38
C ASP A 93 6.96 -15.72 -12.40
N GLU A 94 6.59 -15.27 -13.60
CA GLU A 94 7.50 -15.03 -14.72
C GLU A 94 8.61 -14.03 -14.37
N TYR A 95 8.24 -12.95 -13.69
CA TYR A 95 9.19 -11.90 -13.32
C TYR A 95 9.77 -12.05 -11.91
N LEU A 96 9.53 -13.17 -11.23
CA LEU A 96 10.03 -13.47 -9.89
C LEU A 96 9.75 -12.30 -8.91
N ILE A 97 8.52 -11.82 -8.92
CA ILE A 97 8.10 -10.63 -8.18
C ILE A 97 8.23 -10.86 -6.68
N THR A 98 8.78 -9.88 -5.98
CA THR A 98 8.98 -9.91 -4.52
C THR A 98 7.94 -9.13 -3.75
N GLY A 99 7.28 -8.16 -4.39
CA GLY A 99 6.28 -7.30 -3.77
C GLY A 99 5.12 -6.93 -4.69
N LEU A 100 3.89 -6.98 -4.16
CA LEU A 100 2.68 -6.56 -4.88
C LEU A 100 1.84 -5.65 -3.99
N ALA A 101 1.49 -4.47 -4.49
CA ALA A 101 0.51 -3.59 -3.87
C ALA A 101 -0.85 -3.72 -4.57
N GLY A 102 -1.90 -3.79 -3.78
CA GLY A 102 -3.26 -3.89 -4.29
C GLY A 102 -4.29 -3.22 -3.40
N VAL A 103 -5.47 -3.10 -3.95
CA VAL A 103 -6.69 -2.64 -3.28
C VAL A 103 -7.64 -3.83 -3.06
N PRO A 104 -8.69 -3.71 -2.23
CA PRO A 104 -9.58 -4.85 -1.91
C PRO A 104 -10.14 -5.58 -3.13
N THR A 105 -10.42 -4.86 -4.23
CA THR A 105 -10.91 -5.46 -5.49
C THR A 105 -9.88 -6.38 -6.13
N ILE A 106 -8.59 -6.03 -6.10
CA ILE A 106 -7.51 -6.88 -6.63
C ILE A 106 -7.41 -8.18 -5.82
N TRP A 107 -7.50 -8.09 -4.49
CA TRP A 107 -7.49 -9.27 -3.63
C TRP A 107 -8.70 -10.17 -3.86
N ALA A 108 -9.88 -9.58 -4.09
CA ALA A 108 -11.07 -10.34 -4.45
C ALA A 108 -10.90 -11.05 -5.80
N ILE A 109 -10.34 -10.38 -6.81
CA ILE A 109 -10.04 -10.99 -8.11
C ILE A 109 -9.07 -12.16 -7.94
N LEU A 110 -7.95 -11.96 -7.27
CA LEU A 110 -6.92 -12.99 -7.09
C LEU A 110 -7.44 -14.20 -6.31
N THR A 111 -8.24 -14.00 -5.27
CA THR A 111 -8.71 -15.11 -4.42
C THR A 111 -9.93 -15.84 -4.97
N ARG A 112 -10.70 -15.24 -5.88
CA ARG A 112 -11.96 -15.81 -6.40
C ARG A 112 -11.92 -16.11 -7.88
N LEU A 113 -11.21 -15.30 -8.68
CA LEU A 113 -11.25 -15.32 -10.14
C LEU A 113 -9.90 -15.65 -10.80
N ALA A 114 -8.88 -16.00 -10.01
CA ALA A 114 -7.57 -16.42 -10.50
C ALA A 114 -7.26 -17.87 -10.04
N PRO A 115 -7.80 -18.88 -10.72
CA PRO A 115 -7.58 -20.27 -10.33
C PRO A 115 -6.11 -20.71 -10.42
N SER A 116 -5.29 -20.04 -11.22
CA SER A 116 -3.86 -20.27 -11.31
C SER A 116 -3.13 -19.99 -9.99
N LEU A 117 -3.61 -19.06 -9.14
CA LEU A 117 -2.97 -18.75 -7.87
C LEU A 117 -2.86 -19.95 -6.93
N ARG A 118 -3.79 -20.92 -7.03
CA ARG A 118 -3.75 -22.16 -6.25
C ARG A 118 -2.71 -23.15 -6.75
N LYS A 119 -2.28 -23.02 -8.00
CA LYS A 119 -1.42 -23.99 -8.70
C LYS A 119 -0.01 -23.45 -8.92
N THR A 120 0.20 -22.15 -8.75
CA THR A 120 1.48 -21.48 -9.00
C THR A 120 2.16 -21.17 -7.68
N PRO A 121 3.22 -21.89 -7.30
CA PRO A 121 4.04 -21.51 -6.15
C PRO A 121 4.71 -20.17 -6.42
N LEU A 122 4.65 -19.26 -5.46
CA LEU A 122 5.24 -17.93 -5.55
C LEU A 122 6.30 -17.72 -4.44
N PRO A 123 7.40 -18.49 -4.43
CA PRO A 123 8.38 -18.48 -3.35
C PRO A 123 9.13 -17.17 -3.23
N HIS A 124 9.17 -16.38 -4.29
CA HIS A 124 9.83 -15.07 -4.31
C HIS A 124 8.97 -13.94 -3.75
N LEU A 125 7.64 -14.12 -3.67
CA LEU A 125 6.71 -13.09 -3.21
C LEU A 125 6.82 -12.92 -1.69
N ARG A 126 7.65 -11.95 -1.28
CA ARG A 126 7.96 -11.66 0.13
C ARG A 126 6.82 -10.97 0.87
N TYR A 127 6.13 -10.06 0.18
CA TYR A 127 5.05 -9.26 0.78
C TYR A 127 3.99 -8.88 -0.23
N ILE A 128 2.79 -8.72 0.29
CA ILE A 128 1.70 -8.00 -0.37
C ILE A 128 1.21 -6.89 0.57
N THR A 129 0.73 -5.79 -0.02
CA THR A 129 0.24 -4.65 0.75
C THR A 129 -1.14 -4.24 0.28
N ASN A 130 -2.03 -3.89 1.22
CA ASN A 130 -3.36 -3.36 0.91
C ASN A 130 -3.51 -1.94 1.42
N SER A 131 -4.12 -1.08 0.64
CA SER A 131 -4.61 0.25 1.03
C SER A 131 -5.83 0.63 0.18
N GLY A 132 -6.44 1.79 0.46
CA GLY A 132 -7.59 2.28 -0.29
C GLY A 132 -8.94 1.66 0.08
N GLY A 133 -8.97 0.82 1.10
CA GLY A 133 -10.20 0.23 1.64
C GLY A 133 -9.92 -0.96 2.56
N ALA A 134 -10.91 -1.30 3.39
CA ALA A 134 -10.83 -2.47 4.26
C ALA A 134 -10.96 -3.77 3.43
N VAL A 135 -10.10 -4.74 3.71
CA VAL A 135 -10.19 -6.08 3.12
C VAL A 135 -11.09 -6.95 4.00
N PRO A 136 -12.12 -7.61 3.45
CA PRO A 136 -12.93 -8.54 4.21
C PRO A 136 -12.06 -9.63 4.84
N THR A 137 -12.34 -9.99 6.10
CA THR A 137 -11.58 -11.00 6.87
C THR A 137 -11.47 -12.34 6.12
N GLU A 138 -12.55 -12.75 5.44
CA GLU A 138 -12.54 -13.96 4.62
C GLU A 138 -11.53 -13.88 3.47
N THR A 139 -11.38 -12.72 2.85
CA THR A 139 -10.37 -12.51 1.79
C THR A 139 -8.96 -12.58 2.36
N VAL A 140 -8.73 -11.99 3.53
CA VAL A 140 -7.44 -12.07 4.24
C VAL A 140 -7.12 -13.54 4.57
N ARG A 141 -8.08 -14.29 5.10
CA ARG A 141 -7.91 -15.72 5.40
C ARG A 141 -7.51 -16.51 4.15
N ARG A 142 -8.20 -16.29 3.03
CA ARG A 142 -7.86 -16.95 1.76
C ARG A 142 -6.48 -16.56 1.23
N LEU A 143 -6.10 -15.30 1.35
CA LEU A 143 -4.74 -14.87 0.97
C LEU A 143 -3.68 -15.58 1.81
N ARG A 144 -3.91 -15.75 3.11
CA ARG A 144 -3.01 -16.49 4.00
C ARG A 144 -2.87 -17.97 3.60
N GLU A 145 -3.98 -18.59 3.21
CA GLU A 145 -3.98 -20.00 2.75
C GLU A 145 -3.26 -20.16 1.41
N LEU A 146 -3.46 -19.23 0.49
CA LEU A 146 -2.89 -19.28 -0.86
C LEU A 146 -1.42 -18.83 -0.91
N LEU A 147 -1.01 -17.95 0.03
CA LEU A 147 0.30 -17.32 0.08
C LEU A 147 0.93 -17.46 1.48
N PRO A 148 1.16 -18.68 1.97
CA PRO A 148 1.53 -18.93 3.37
C PRO A 148 2.89 -18.32 3.79
N SER A 149 3.81 -18.14 2.84
CA SER A 149 5.12 -17.55 3.07
C SER A 149 5.18 -16.05 2.86
N THR A 150 4.09 -15.43 2.40
CA THR A 150 4.04 -14.02 2.05
C THR A 150 3.53 -13.19 3.22
N ARG A 151 4.25 -12.13 3.57
CA ARG A 151 3.80 -11.18 4.60
C ARG A 151 2.69 -10.30 4.04
N ILE A 152 1.59 -10.16 4.78
CA ILE A 152 0.44 -9.33 4.40
C ILE A 152 0.41 -8.09 5.27
N PHE A 153 0.54 -6.91 4.66
CA PHE A 153 0.44 -5.63 5.34
C PHE A 153 -0.90 -4.97 5.00
N LEU A 154 -1.74 -4.76 6.00
CA LEU A 154 -2.94 -3.93 5.86
C LEU A 154 -2.58 -2.50 6.26
N MET A 155 -2.83 -1.55 5.38
CA MET A 155 -2.45 -0.15 5.58
C MET A 155 -3.69 0.73 5.47
N TYR A 156 -3.67 1.83 6.22
CA TYR A 156 -4.67 2.88 6.13
C TYR A 156 -3.97 4.21 5.84
N GLY A 157 -4.60 5.03 5.03
CA GLY A 157 -4.12 6.37 4.70
C GLY A 157 -5.11 7.12 3.81
N LEU A 158 -4.80 8.36 3.57
CA LEU A 158 -5.54 9.29 2.72
C LEU A 158 -4.55 9.91 1.74
N THR A 159 -5.03 10.39 0.61
CA THR A 159 -4.17 11.14 -0.34
C THR A 159 -3.52 12.35 0.34
N GLU A 160 -4.26 13.02 1.23
CA GLU A 160 -3.81 14.17 2.02
C GLU A 160 -2.75 13.83 3.09
N ALA A 161 -2.73 12.58 3.58
CA ALA A 161 -1.79 12.11 4.60
C ALA A 161 -0.82 11.06 4.07
N PHE A 162 -0.95 10.70 2.80
CA PHE A 162 -0.18 9.70 2.06
C PHE A 162 -0.26 8.27 2.65
N ARG A 163 0.19 8.06 3.88
CA ARG A 163 -0.01 6.88 4.73
C ARG A 163 -0.11 7.33 6.17
N SER A 164 -0.92 6.63 6.93
CA SER A 164 -1.14 6.96 8.34
C SER A 164 -0.81 5.81 9.26
N THR A 165 -1.29 4.60 8.93
CA THR A 165 -1.03 3.40 9.73
C THR A 165 -0.73 2.19 8.87
N TYR A 166 -0.15 1.18 9.52
CA TYR A 166 -0.06 -0.18 9.00
C TYR A 166 -0.26 -1.21 10.11
N LEU A 167 -0.91 -2.31 9.80
CA LEU A 167 -0.99 -3.47 10.68
C LEU A 167 0.20 -4.36 10.39
N PRO A 168 1.09 -4.59 11.38
CA PRO A 168 2.19 -5.52 11.22
C PRO A 168 1.68 -6.93 10.88
N PRO A 169 2.33 -7.68 9.98
CA PRO A 169 1.88 -9.02 9.58
C PRO A 169 1.72 -9.98 10.75
N GLU A 170 2.52 -9.85 11.79
CA GLU A 170 2.48 -10.65 13.02
C GLU A 170 1.24 -10.39 13.90
N GLU A 171 0.58 -9.25 13.72
CA GLU A 171 -0.66 -8.90 14.43
C GLU A 171 -1.93 -9.24 13.63
N LEU A 172 -1.77 -9.65 12.37
CA LEU A 172 -2.89 -9.85 11.45
C LEU A 172 -3.92 -10.87 11.95
N ASP A 173 -3.45 -11.99 12.53
CA ASP A 173 -4.34 -13.05 13.02
C ASP A 173 -5.04 -12.65 14.34
N ARG A 174 -4.41 -11.81 15.14
CA ARG A 174 -4.96 -11.34 16.43
C ARG A 174 -5.92 -10.16 16.26
N ARG A 175 -5.69 -9.31 15.25
CA ARG A 175 -6.41 -8.03 15.05
C ARG A 175 -6.76 -7.77 13.59
N PRO A 176 -7.45 -8.69 12.90
CA PRO A 176 -7.64 -8.62 11.44
C PRO A 176 -8.41 -7.38 10.97
N ASN A 177 -9.17 -6.73 11.85
CA ASN A 177 -9.96 -5.54 11.56
C ASN A 177 -9.29 -4.24 12.03
N SER A 178 -8.05 -4.31 12.55
CA SER A 178 -7.35 -3.12 13.01
C SER A 178 -6.72 -2.37 11.85
N ILE A 179 -6.73 -1.04 11.89
CA ILE A 179 -5.91 -0.20 11.01
C ILE A 179 -4.42 -0.23 11.40
N GLY A 180 -4.07 -0.88 12.51
CA GLY A 180 -2.71 -1.06 12.97
C GLY A 180 -2.20 0.11 13.82
N ARG A 181 -0.90 0.38 13.69
CA ARG A 181 -0.19 1.44 14.42
C ARG A 181 0.28 2.53 13.47
N ALA A 182 0.60 3.70 14.03
CA ALA A 182 1.20 4.80 13.28
C ALA A 182 2.42 4.33 12.48
N ILE A 183 2.58 4.84 11.28
CA ILE A 183 3.82 4.67 10.51
C ILE A 183 4.98 5.37 11.23
N PRO A 184 6.25 5.02 10.92
CA PRO A 184 7.40 5.75 11.46
C PRO A 184 7.27 7.27 11.28
N GLU A 185 7.81 8.03 12.22
CA GLU A 185 7.83 9.50 12.22
C GLU A 185 6.44 10.15 12.26
N THR A 186 5.39 9.41 12.63
CA THR A 186 4.00 9.90 12.69
C THR A 186 3.38 9.57 14.05
N GLN A 187 2.50 10.46 14.51
CA GLN A 187 1.70 10.25 15.70
C GLN A 187 0.21 10.24 15.34
N ILE A 188 -0.54 9.29 15.89
CA ILE A 188 -1.98 9.17 15.72
C ILE A 188 -2.65 9.12 17.08
N PHE A 189 -3.71 9.86 17.22
CA PHE A 189 -4.52 9.94 18.43
C PHE A 189 -5.99 9.74 18.09
N ALA A 190 -6.72 8.95 18.87
CA ALA A 190 -8.16 8.98 18.91
C ALA A 190 -8.59 10.16 19.78
N LEU A 191 -9.49 11.00 19.27
CA LEU A 191 -10.00 12.15 19.99
C LEU A 191 -11.50 11.96 20.22
N ARG A 192 -11.93 12.19 21.47
CA ARG A 192 -13.35 12.24 21.82
C ARG A 192 -13.99 13.49 21.25
N ASP A 193 -15.32 13.57 21.28
CA ASP A 193 -16.09 14.73 20.80
C ASP A 193 -15.72 16.05 21.52
N ASP A 194 -15.22 15.97 22.77
CA ASP A 194 -14.74 17.12 23.53
C ASP A 194 -13.30 17.56 23.16
N GLY A 195 -12.68 16.91 22.14
CA GLY A 195 -11.34 17.20 21.68
C GLY A 195 -10.22 16.64 22.57
N GLN A 196 -10.54 15.94 23.66
CA GLN A 196 -9.55 15.30 24.50
C GLN A 196 -9.15 13.93 23.91
N ARG A 197 -7.96 13.49 24.25
CA ARG A 197 -7.49 12.16 23.84
C ARG A 197 -8.33 11.06 24.48
N ALA A 198 -8.85 10.14 23.67
CA ALA A 198 -9.51 8.95 24.16
C ALA A 198 -8.52 8.03 24.87
N ARG A 199 -8.96 7.37 25.92
CA ARG A 199 -8.20 6.32 26.60
C ARG A 199 -8.25 5.01 25.81
N PRO A 200 -7.33 4.06 26.05
CA PRO A 200 -7.41 2.74 25.43
C PRO A 200 -8.78 2.08 25.70
N GLY A 201 -9.47 1.67 24.63
CA GLY A 201 -10.83 1.08 24.68
C GLY A 201 -11.99 2.07 24.61
N GLU A 202 -11.71 3.38 24.66
CA GLU A 202 -12.74 4.40 24.40
C GLU A 202 -12.80 4.71 22.90
N PRO A 203 -14.02 4.95 22.34
CA PRO A 203 -14.17 5.47 20.99
C PRO A 203 -13.66 6.91 20.89
N GLY A 204 -13.17 7.27 19.67
CA GLY A 204 -12.70 8.62 19.38
C GLY A 204 -12.59 8.85 17.88
#